data_cad035824f0ec1697c319db2925fd22b
#
_entry.id   cad035824f0ec1697c319db2925fd22b
#
_cell.length_a   1.000
_cell.length_b   1.000
_cell.length_c   1.000
_cell.angle_alpha   90.00
_cell.angle_beta   90.00
_cell.angle_gamma   90.00
#
_symmetry.space_group_name_H-M   'P 1'
#
loop_
_entity.id
_entity.type
_entity.pdbx_description
1 polymer ?
#
loop_
_entity_poly.entity_id
_entity_poly.type
_entity_poly.pdbx_seq_one_letter_code
_entity_poly.pdbx_strand_id
1 'polypeptide(L)'
;MQLLKIYYAYFSPGNTTEKVVSHITSSFQNYPVESINLTDYATRQEDYYFKENELLIIGVPAYGGRVPAPVVDALRHFTGSNTPVVLVATYGNRDIDDTLIELKKNVIDKGFIPVGAASFVCQHTFLKECAEGRPDEEDLKMAGEFGDKLKERLRLLVTYDAGDLEVPGTFPYTKPPMGEFPFKVETNEYCIYCMLCADVCPVKAISESNPKEI
;
A
#
# COMPACT_ATOMS: atom_id res chain seq x y z
N MET A 1 -14.83 -3.13 20.53
CA MET A 1 -13.39 -2.96 20.87
C MET A 1 -13.08 -1.47 20.91
N GLN A 2 -12.23 -1.00 21.84
CA GLN A 2 -11.78 0.39 21.91
C GLN A 2 -10.42 0.48 21.22
N LEU A 3 -10.37 1.11 20.04
CA LEU A 3 -9.10 1.41 19.37
C LEU A 3 -8.31 2.46 20.15
N LEU A 4 -7.00 2.30 20.22
CA LEU A 4 -6.10 3.24 20.90
C LEU A 4 -5.22 4.02 19.92
N LYS A 5 -4.88 3.44 18.78
CA LYS A 5 -3.98 4.05 17.80
C LYS A 5 -4.29 3.53 16.39
N ILE A 6 -4.05 4.38 15.40
CA ILE A 6 -4.19 4.06 13.98
C ILE A 6 -2.81 4.18 13.33
N TYR A 7 -2.44 3.17 12.60
CA TYR A 7 -1.30 3.22 11.69
C TYR A 7 -1.78 3.20 10.25
N TYR A 8 -1.15 3.97 9.38
CA TYR A 8 -1.32 3.79 7.96
C TYR A 8 0.03 3.56 7.28
N ALA A 9 0.15 2.41 6.63
CA ALA A 9 1.33 2.02 5.87
C ALA A 9 1.04 2.14 4.38
N TYR A 10 2.00 2.61 3.59
CA TYR A 10 1.82 2.74 2.16
C TYR A 10 3.13 2.57 1.38
N PHE A 11 3.01 1.94 0.21
CA PHE A 11 4.03 1.98 -0.83
C PHE A 11 3.50 2.83 -1.98
N SER A 12 4.12 3.98 -2.24
CA SER A 12 3.54 5.00 -3.11
C SER A 12 4.60 5.80 -3.90
N PRO A 13 5.34 5.17 -4.82
CA PRO A 13 6.34 5.88 -5.64
C PRO A 13 5.76 7.03 -6.47
N GLY A 14 4.47 6.95 -6.83
CA GLY A 14 3.74 8.00 -7.56
C GLY A 14 2.86 8.89 -6.67
N ASN A 15 2.96 8.81 -5.35
CA ASN A 15 2.17 9.55 -4.34
C ASN A 15 0.65 9.33 -4.38
N THR A 16 0.13 8.51 -5.29
CA THR A 16 -1.33 8.29 -5.45
C THR A 16 -1.90 7.36 -4.39
N THR A 17 -1.21 6.27 -4.06
CA THR A 17 -1.62 5.36 -2.98
C THR A 17 -1.64 6.06 -1.63
N GLU A 18 -0.62 6.86 -1.33
CA GLU A 18 -0.55 7.66 -0.11
C GLU A 18 -1.75 8.61 0.02
N LYS A 19 -2.11 9.33 -1.05
CA LYS A 19 -3.28 10.21 -1.06
C LYS A 19 -4.56 9.47 -0.68
N VAL A 20 -4.79 8.29 -1.25
CA VAL A 20 -5.98 7.48 -0.95
C VAL A 20 -5.97 7.03 0.50
N VAL A 21 -4.88 6.43 0.97
CA VAL A 21 -4.79 5.88 2.34
C VAL A 21 -4.89 6.97 3.39
N SER A 22 -4.26 8.13 3.17
CA SER A 22 -4.36 9.26 4.09
C SER A 22 -5.79 9.81 4.19
N HIS A 23 -6.55 9.84 3.07
CA HIS A 23 -7.96 10.24 3.09
C HIS A 23 -8.84 9.23 3.84
N ILE A 24 -8.64 7.93 3.68
CA ILE A 24 -9.30 6.90 4.49
C ILE A 24 -8.99 7.12 5.98
N THR A 25 -7.73 7.39 6.29
CA THR A 25 -7.24 7.58 7.67
C THR A 25 -7.80 8.85 8.30
N SER A 26 -8.14 9.87 7.50
CA SER A 26 -8.71 11.14 8.00
C SER A 26 -10.02 10.98 8.77
N SER A 27 -10.79 9.90 8.54
CA SER A 27 -11.98 9.56 9.32
C SER A 27 -11.67 9.20 10.78
N PHE A 28 -10.39 8.94 11.10
CA PHE A 28 -9.93 8.53 12.42
C PHE A 28 -9.18 9.63 13.19
N GLN A 29 -9.42 10.91 12.89
CA GLN A 29 -8.71 12.06 13.50
C GLN A 29 -8.79 12.15 15.03
N ASN A 30 -9.74 11.48 15.66
CA ASN A 30 -9.88 11.43 17.11
C ASN A 30 -8.92 10.44 17.80
N TYR A 31 -8.10 9.75 17.04
CA TYR A 31 -7.10 8.79 17.51
C TYR A 31 -5.70 9.30 17.21
N PRO A 32 -4.68 8.94 18.00
CA PRO A 32 -3.29 9.08 17.59
C PRO A 32 -3.06 8.34 16.26
N VAL A 33 -2.47 9.02 15.29
CA VAL A 33 -2.20 8.48 13.94
C VAL A 33 -0.69 8.48 13.68
N GLU A 34 -0.18 7.40 13.13
CA GLU A 34 1.22 7.27 12.72
C GLU A 34 1.31 6.73 11.29
N SER A 35 2.20 7.32 10.47
CA SER A 35 2.45 6.89 9.10
C SER A 35 3.70 6.02 8.99
N ILE A 36 3.63 5.00 8.13
CA ILE A 36 4.76 4.12 7.78
C ILE A 36 4.95 4.18 6.27
N ASN A 37 5.96 4.93 5.83
CA ASN A 37 6.25 5.11 4.40
C ASN A 37 7.10 3.95 3.87
N LEU A 38 6.45 2.92 3.36
CA LEU A 38 7.13 1.77 2.75
C LEU A 38 7.82 2.08 1.40
N THR A 39 7.67 3.30 0.86
CA THR A 39 8.43 3.73 -0.31
C THR A 39 9.88 4.02 0.06
N ASP A 40 10.11 4.49 1.28
CA ASP A 40 11.45 4.67 1.82
C ASP A 40 12.12 3.31 2.11
N TYR A 41 13.38 3.18 1.66
CA TYR A 41 14.10 1.92 1.79
C TYR A 41 14.45 1.61 3.25
N ALA A 42 14.85 2.60 4.05
CA ALA A 42 15.24 2.40 5.43
C ALA A 42 14.04 1.99 6.28
N THR A 43 12.90 2.68 6.12
CA THR A 43 11.64 2.36 6.81
C THR A 43 11.20 0.91 6.59
N ARG A 44 11.44 0.31 5.42
CA ARG A 44 11.12 -1.10 5.16
C ARG A 44 11.98 -2.12 5.90
N GLN A 45 13.11 -1.70 6.45
CA GLN A 45 14.03 -2.58 7.18
C GLN A 45 13.77 -2.56 8.70
N GLU A 46 12.84 -1.73 9.16
CA GLU A 46 12.50 -1.62 10.57
C GLU A 46 11.46 -2.66 10.98
N ASP A 47 11.56 -3.17 12.20
CA ASP A 47 10.58 -4.09 12.77
C ASP A 47 9.41 -3.33 13.40
N TYR A 48 8.18 -3.71 13.05
CA TYR A 48 6.94 -3.11 13.51
C TYR A 48 6.09 -4.13 14.28
N TYR A 49 5.64 -3.76 15.47
CA TYR A 49 4.82 -4.60 16.34
C TYR A 49 3.49 -3.90 16.63
N PHE A 50 2.38 -4.58 16.31
CA PHE A 50 1.04 -4.02 16.43
C PHE A 50 0.19 -4.83 17.41
N LYS A 51 -0.59 -4.13 18.22
CA LYS A 51 -1.45 -4.70 19.24
C LYS A 51 -2.87 -4.94 18.74
N GLU A 52 -3.64 -5.74 19.45
CA GLU A 52 -5.04 -6.04 19.13
C GLU A 52 -5.97 -4.82 19.14
N ASN A 53 -5.64 -3.79 19.91
CA ASN A 53 -6.40 -2.55 20.02
C ASN A 53 -5.84 -1.40 19.13
N GLU A 54 -5.03 -1.72 18.15
CA GLU A 54 -4.51 -0.81 17.13
C GLU A 54 -5.09 -1.19 15.77
N LEU A 55 -5.24 -0.24 14.87
CA LEU A 55 -5.68 -0.49 13.49
C LEU A 55 -4.54 -0.19 12.53
N LEU A 56 -4.26 -1.12 11.62
CA LEU A 56 -3.39 -0.88 10.48
C LEU A 56 -4.23 -0.67 9.22
N ILE A 57 -4.03 0.43 8.50
CA ILE A 57 -4.53 0.65 7.15
C ILE A 57 -3.35 0.54 6.20
N ILE A 58 -3.31 -0.48 5.35
CA ILE A 58 -2.17 -0.69 4.44
C ILE A 58 -2.59 -0.52 2.98
N GLY A 59 -1.89 0.35 2.26
CA GLY A 59 -2.13 0.64 0.85
C GLY A 59 -0.95 0.29 -0.04
N VAL A 60 -1.27 -0.40 -1.15
CA VAL A 60 -0.28 -0.83 -2.14
C VAL A 60 -0.79 -0.61 -3.57
N PRO A 61 0.06 -0.27 -4.54
CA PRO A 61 -0.33 -0.30 -5.94
C PRO A 61 -0.35 -1.73 -6.47
N ALA A 62 -1.22 -2.00 -7.43
CA ALA A 62 -1.24 -3.26 -8.19
C ALA A 62 -0.17 -3.21 -9.29
N TYR A 63 0.93 -3.90 -9.11
CA TYR A 63 1.98 -4.03 -10.12
C TYR A 63 1.85 -5.37 -10.86
N GLY A 64 1.41 -5.32 -12.11
CA GLY A 64 1.10 -6.52 -12.89
C GLY A 64 0.00 -7.39 -12.28
N GLY A 65 -0.89 -6.80 -11.46
CA GLY A 65 -1.95 -7.51 -10.75
C GLY A 65 -1.50 -8.22 -9.47
N ARG A 66 -0.32 -7.85 -8.94
CA ARG A 66 0.28 -8.43 -7.73
C ARG A 66 0.74 -7.34 -6.76
N VAL A 67 0.97 -7.73 -5.51
CA VAL A 67 1.63 -6.87 -4.51
C VAL A 67 3.07 -6.61 -4.95
N PRO A 68 3.58 -5.37 -4.91
CA PRO A 68 4.98 -5.10 -5.22
C PRO A 68 5.95 -5.88 -4.33
N ALA A 69 6.98 -6.49 -4.91
CA ALA A 69 7.97 -7.28 -4.15
C ALA A 69 8.57 -6.51 -2.95
N PRO A 70 8.91 -5.21 -3.04
CA PRO A 70 9.39 -4.46 -1.87
C PRO A 70 8.39 -4.43 -0.70
N VAL A 71 7.08 -4.50 -0.96
CA VAL A 71 6.06 -4.56 0.10
C VAL A 71 6.01 -5.96 0.71
N VAL A 72 6.07 -7.01 -0.11
CA VAL A 72 6.13 -8.40 0.39
C VAL A 72 7.33 -8.59 1.31
N ASP A 73 8.47 -8.01 0.95
CA ASP A 73 9.68 -8.06 1.79
C ASP A 73 9.51 -7.24 3.08
N ALA A 74 8.95 -6.03 3.01
CA ALA A 74 8.68 -5.19 4.18
C ALA A 74 7.72 -5.87 5.18
N LEU A 75 6.71 -6.60 4.69
CA LEU A 75 5.78 -7.32 5.55
C LEU A 75 6.42 -8.44 6.37
N ARG A 76 7.67 -8.86 6.06
CA ARG A 76 8.42 -9.78 6.91
C ARG A 76 8.79 -9.18 8.26
N HIS A 77 8.88 -7.86 8.32
CA HIS A 77 9.19 -7.05 9.51
C HIS A 77 7.94 -6.62 10.30
N PHE A 78 6.74 -7.00 9.82
CA PHE A 78 5.47 -6.66 10.49
C PHE A 78 5.02 -7.84 11.33
N THR A 79 4.62 -7.57 12.58
CA THR A 79 4.04 -8.56 13.49
C THR A 79 2.77 -7.98 14.12
N GLY A 80 1.64 -8.58 13.83
CA GLY A 80 0.36 -8.29 14.45
C GLY A 80 0.06 -9.26 15.60
N SER A 81 -0.70 -8.80 16.59
CA SER A 81 -1.22 -9.60 17.69
C SER A 81 -2.76 -9.60 17.63
N ASN A 82 -3.32 -10.32 16.66
CA ASN A 82 -4.74 -10.23 16.28
C ASN A 82 -5.15 -8.79 15.92
N THR A 83 -4.23 -8.05 15.33
CA THR A 83 -4.41 -6.64 14.99
C THR A 83 -5.35 -6.49 13.80
N PRO A 84 -6.45 -5.72 13.89
CA PRO A 84 -7.29 -5.45 12.74
C PRO A 84 -6.51 -4.71 11.65
N VAL A 85 -6.70 -5.13 10.39
CA VAL A 85 -6.07 -4.50 9.23
C VAL A 85 -7.06 -4.22 8.11
N VAL A 86 -6.91 -3.06 7.47
CA VAL A 86 -7.65 -2.66 6.26
C VAL A 86 -6.72 -2.72 5.07
N LEU A 87 -7.19 -3.38 4.01
CA LEU A 87 -6.42 -3.62 2.79
C LEU A 87 -6.84 -2.62 1.71
N VAL A 88 -5.90 -1.87 1.17
CA VAL A 88 -6.18 -0.90 0.10
C VAL A 88 -5.29 -1.20 -1.10
N ALA A 89 -5.92 -1.43 -2.27
CA ALA A 89 -5.22 -1.55 -3.54
C ALA A 89 -5.48 -0.32 -4.40
N THR A 90 -4.44 0.25 -5.01
CA THR A 90 -4.59 1.27 -6.06
C THR A 90 -4.11 0.71 -7.40
N TYR A 91 -4.72 1.14 -8.50
CA TYR A 91 -4.39 0.58 -9.81
C TYR A 91 -4.62 1.56 -10.95
N GLY A 92 -3.91 1.38 -12.05
CA GLY A 92 -3.94 2.23 -13.24
C GLY A 92 -5.08 1.90 -14.20
N ASN A 93 -6.32 1.77 -13.71
CA ASN A 93 -7.56 1.63 -14.47
C ASN A 93 -7.68 0.38 -15.39
N ARG A 94 -6.84 -0.64 -15.21
CA ARG A 94 -7.04 -1.94 -15.87
C ARG A 94 -7.77 -2.91 -14.94
N ASP A 95 -7.07 -3.42 -13.93
CA ASP A 95 -7.58 -4.38 -12.94
C ASP A 95 -6.60 -4.45 -11.76
N ILE A 96 -7.09 -4.92 -10.60
CA ILE A 96 -6.28 -5.24 -9.43
C ILE A 96 -5.82 -6.70 -9.43
N ASP A 97 -6.43 -7.55 -10.27
CA ASP A 97 -6.20 -9.00 -10.36
C ASP A 97 -6.08 -9.65 -8.95
N ASP A 98 -4.91 -10.23 -8.64
CA ASP A 98 -4.67 -10.96 -7.39
C ASP A 98 -4.10 -10.10 -6.24
N THR A 99 -3.98 -8.77 -6.41
CA THR A 99 -3.31 -7.88 -5.44
C THR A 99 -3.95 -7.94 -4.05
N LEU A 100 -5.29 -7.87 -3.95
CA LEU A 100 -5.95 -7.88 -2.65
C LEU A 100 -5.90 -9.24 -1.95
N ILE A 101 -6.07 -10.34 -2.69
CA ILE A 101 -5.98 -11.68 -2.10
C ILE A 101 -4.55 -12.00 -1.65
N GLU A 102 -3.54 -11.53 -2.39
CA GLU A 102 -2.14 -11.68 -2.00
C GLU A 102 -1.82 -10.85 -0.75
N LEU A 103 -2.24 -9.57 -0.72
CA LEU A 103 -2.06 -8.73 0.46
C LEU A 103 -2.75 -9.33 1.69
N LYS A 104 -3.99 -9.81 1.54
CA LYS A 104 -4.74 -10.51 2.60
C LYS A 104 -3.92 -11.67 3.17
N LYS A 105 -3.42 -12.57 2.32
CA LYS A 105 -2.63 -13.72 2.77
C LYS A 105 -1.38 -13.29 3.52
N ASN A 106 -0.63 -12.34 2.97
CA ASN A 106 0.61 -11.86 3.59
C ASN A 106 0.37 -11.28 4.99
N VAL A 107 -0.70 -10.51 5.20
CA VAL A 107 -0.96 -9.92 6.53
C VAL A 107 -1.52 -10.94 7.52
N ILE A 108 -2.34 -11.90 7.08
CA ILE A 108 -2.82 -13.00 7.95
C ILE A 108 -1.65 -13.83 8.48
N ASP A 109 -0.68 -14.16 7.63
CA ASP A 109 0.52 -14.91 8.01
C ASP A 109 1.38 -14.16 9.05
N LYS A 110 1.13 -12.87 9.24
CA LYS A 110 1.81 -11.99 10.20
C LYS A 110 0.98 -11.67 11.45
N GLY A 111 -0.16 -12.34 11.65
CA GLY A 111 -0.99 -12.20 12.85
C GLY A 111 -1.99 -11.04 12.80
N PHE A 112 -2.28 -10.52 11.59
CA PHE A 112 -3.33 -9.52 11.40
C PHE A 112 -4.67 -10.15 11.03
N ILE A 113 -5.76 -9.42 11.33
CA ILE A 113 -7.13 -9.80 11.00
C ILE A 113 -7.70 -8.79 10.02
N PRO A 114 -7.89 -9.14 8.73
CA PRO A 114 -8.51 -8.26 7.75
C PRO A 114 -9.97 -7.94 8.11
N VAL A 115 -10.28 -6.64 8.26
CA VAL A 115 -11.61 -6.16 8.67
C VAL A 115 -12.29 -5.30 7.60
N GLY A 116 -11.58 -4.95 6.54
CA GLY A 116 -12.10 -4.20 5.41
C GLY A 116 -11.12 -4.19 4.24
N ALA A 117 -11.64 -4.05 3.02
CA ALA A 117 -10.83 -3.90 1.84
C ALA A 117 -11.48 -2.92 0.86
N ALA A 118 -10.67 -2.19 0.10
CA ALA A 118 -11.12 -1.32 -0.97
C ALA A 118 -10.07 -1.24 -2.09
N SER A 119 -10.54 -0.88 -3.31
CA SER A 119 -9.65 -0.57 -4.41
C SER A 119 -10.03 0.77 -5.05
N PHE A 120 -9.02 1.52 -5.50
CA PHE A 120 -9.20 2.84 -6.10
C PHE A 120 -8.43 2.95 -7.41
N VAL A 121 -9.07 3.52 -8.41
CA VAL A 121 -8.40 3.89 -9.65
C VAL A 121 -7.47 5.07 -9.38
N CYS A 122 -6.24 4.97 -9.88
CA CYS A 122 -5.25 6.03 -9.83
C CYS A 122 -4.59 6.18 -11.19
N GLN A 123 -3.95 7.32 -11.44
CA GLN A 123 -3.21 7.55 -12.68
C GLN A 123 -2.16 6.46 -12.88
N HIS A 124 -2.11 5.92 -14.10
CA HIS A 124 -1.16 4.89 -14.45
C HIS A 124 0.27 5.45 -14.52
N THR A 125 1.24 4.74 -13.95
CA THR A 125 2.63 5.23 -13.82
C THR A 125 3.32 5.44 -15.17
N PHE A 126 3.10 4.55 -16.14
CA PHE A 126 3.75 4.60 -17.46
C PHE A 126 2.86 5.22 -18.54
N LEU A 127 1.54 5.01 -18.49
CA LEU A 127 0.56 5.52 -19.43
C LEU A 127 -0.14 6.71 -18.80
N LYS A 128 0.45 7.90 -18.89
CA LYS A 128 -0.01 9.10 -18.17
C LYS A 128 -1.44 9.49 -18.53
N GLU A 129 -1.89 9.22 -19.74
CA GLU A 129 -3.24 9.47 -20.22
C GLU A 129 -4.27 8.49 -19.62
N CYS A 130 -3.80 7.37 -19.06
CA CYS A 130 -4.68 6.39 -18.45
C CYS A 130 -5.00 6.80 -17.01
N ALA A 131 -6.27 7.13 -16.77
CA ALA A 131 -6.77 7.68 -15.50
C ALA A 131 -6.03 8.95 -15.06
N GLU A 132 -5.75 9.85 -16.03
CA GLU A 132 -5.05 11.10 -15.80
C GLU A 132 -5.71 11.91 -14.68
N GLY A 133 -4.90 12.46 -13.78
CA GLY A 133 -5.34 13.28 -12.65
C GLY A 133 -5.95 12.53 -11.48
N ARG A 134 -6.11 11.19 -11.58
CA ARG A 134 -6.69 10.40 -10.47
C ARG A 134 -5.61 9.97 -9.43
N PRO A 135 -5.94 9.90 -8.13
CA PRO A 135 -7.28 10.14 -7.56
C PRO A 135 -7.66 11.63 -7.60
N ASP A 136 -8.86 11.91 -8.08
CA ASP A 136 -9.46 13.25 -8.08
C ASP A 136 -10.26 13.50 -6.78
N GLU A 137 -10.98 14.62 -6.71
CA GLU A 137 -11.76 15.01 -5.53
C GLU A 137 -12.90 14.02 -5.24
N GLU A 138 -13.51 13.43 -6.26
CA GLU A 138 -14.58 12.43 -6.10
C GLU A 138 -14.00 11.11 -5.54
N ASP A 139 -12.87 10.66 -6.06
CA ASP A 139 -12.16 9.49 -5.55
C ASP A 139 -11.78 9.66 -4.08
N LEU A 140 -11.24 10.83 -3.73
CA LEU A 140 -10.84 11.13 -2.36
C LEU A 140 -12.04 11.25 -1.42
N LYS A 141 -13.15 11.80 -1.90
CA LYS A 141 -14.42 11.77 -1.16
C LYS A 141 -14.89 10.35 -0.90
N MET A 142 -14.86 9.49 -1.92
CA MET A 142 -15.20 8.05 -1.76
C MET A 142 -14.27 7.35 -0.77
N ALA A 143 -12.99 7.70 -0.77
CA ALA A 143 -12.02 7.17 0.21
C ALA A 143 -12.38 7.58 1.64
N GLY A 144 -12.75 8.84 1.86
CA GLY A 144 -13.25 9.33 3.15
C GLY A 144 -14.55 8.63 3.59
N GLU A 145 -15.53 8.52 2.70
CA GLU A 145 -16.78 7.79 2.99
C GLU A 145 -16.54 6.31 3.34
N PHE A 146 -15.57 5.66 2.68
CA PHE A 146 -15.15 4.31 3.06
C PHE A 146 -14.57 4.29 4.48
N GLY A 147 -13.72 5.27 4.83
CA GLY A 147 -13.17 5.41 6.18
C GLY A 147 -14.25 5.59 7.24
N ASP A 148 -15.28 6.40 6.98
CA ASP A 148 -16.40 6.61 7.89
C ASP A 148 -17.22 5.33 8.10
N LYS A 149 -17.57 4.62 7.03
CA LYS A 149 -18.26 3.32 7.10
C LYS A 149 -17.43 2.28 7.87
N LEU A 150 -16.12 2.26 7.64
CA LEU A 150 -15.20 1.39 8.35
C LEU A 150 -15.20 1.69 9.86
N LYS A 151 -15.12 2.96 10.24
CA LYS A 151 -15.15 3.41 11.64
C LYS A 151 -16.43 2.97 12.36
N GLU A 152 -17.59 3.12 11.71
CA GLU A 152 -18.86 2.66 12.24
C GLU A 152 -18.89 1.13 12.39
N ARG A 153 -18.42 0.40 11.36
CA ARG A 153 -18.35 -1.07 11.42
C ARG A 153 -17.46 -1.55 12.57
N LEU A 154 -16.27 -0.95 12.75
CA LEU A 154 -15.33 -1.31 13.81
C LEU A 154 -15.92 -1.12 15.22
N ARG A 155 -16.81 -0.14 15.43
CA ARG A 155 -17.52 0.07 16.70
C ARG A 155 -18.48 -1.05 17.03
N LEU A 156 -19.09 -1.67 16.02
CA LEU A 156 -20.10 -2.71 16.16
C LEU A 156 -19.50 -4.12 16.28
N LEU A 157 -18.26 -4.31 15.82
CA LEU A 157 -17.62 -5.62 15.85
C LEU A 157 -17.16 -5.96 17.27
N VAL A 158 -17.65 -7.08 17.79
CA VAL A 158 -17.26 -7.62 19.10
C VAL A 158 -16.03 -8.52 18.97
N THR A 159 -15.95 -9.27 17.86
CA THR A 159 -14.86 -10.17 17.52
C THR A 159 -14.55 -10.08 16.02
N TYR A 160 -13.33 -10.38 15.64
CA TYR A 160 -12.91 -10.48 14.25
C TYR A 160 -12.45 -11.90 13.95
N ASP A 161 -12.84 -12.43 12.80
CA ASP A 161 -12.27 -13.66 12.24
C ASP A 161 -11.50 -13.34 10.95
N ALA A 162 -10.27 -13.82 10.86
CA ALA A 162 -9.39 -13.56 9.71
C ALA A 162 -9.95 -14.16 8.40
N GLY A 163 -10.85 -15.15 8.47
CA GLY A 163 -11.47 -15.80 7.32
C GLY A 163 -12.64 -15.04 6.70
N ASP A 164 -13.32 -14.17 7.44
CA ASP A 164 -14.63 -13.63 7.07
C ASP A 164 -14.62 -12.57 5.97
N LEU A 165 -13.49 -11.93 5.68
CA LEU A 165 -13.41 -10.91 4.65
C LEU A 165 -13.12 -11.54 3.29
N GLU A 166 -14.10 -11.60 2.41
CA GLU A 166 -13.87 -11.94 1.00
C GLU A 166 -13.29 -10.75 0.24
N VAL A 167 -12.28 -11.00 -0.59
CA VAL A 167 -11.64 -10.00 -1.46
C VAL A 167 -11.47 -10.54 -2.86
N PRO A 168 -11.46 -9.69 -3.91
CA PRO A 168 -11.18 -10.09 -5.28
C PRO A 168 -9.80 -10.75 -5.40
N GLY A 169 -9.70 -11.63 -6.42
CA GLY A 169 -8.49 -12.39 -6.75
C GLY A 169 -8.68 -13.88 -6.55
N THR A 170 -7.69 -14.66 -6.95
CA THR A 170 -7.70 -16.11 -6.86
C THR A 170 -6.42 -16.64 -6.20
N PHE A 171 -6.55 -17.80 -5.57
CA PHE A 171 -5.39 -18.55 -5.08
C PHE A 171 -5.53 -20.03 -5.47
N PRO A 172 -4.54 -20.64 -6.12
CA PRO A 172 -3.22 -20.07 -6.51
C PRO A 172 -3.34 -18.87 -7.45
N TYR A 173 -2.40 -17.92 -7.36
CA TYR A 173 -2.45 -16.68 -8.13
C TYR A 173 -2.42 -16.93 -9.63
N THR A 174 -3.24 -16.20 -10.37
CA THR A 174 -3.31 -16.29 -11.84
C THR A 174 -2.18 -15.51 -12.51
N LYS A 175 -1.70 -14.46 -11.86
CA LYS A 175 -0.60 -13.64 -12.36
C LYS A 175 0.72 -14.09 -11.76
N PRO A 176 1.77 -14.28 -12.59
CA PRO A 176 3.12 -14.52 -12.06
C PRO A 176 3.58 -13.28 -11.28
N PRO A 177 4.55 -13.41 -10.36
CA PRO A 177 5.25 -12.24 -9.83
C PRO A 177 5.79 -11.40 -10.99
N MET A 178 5.82 -10.07 -10.81
CA MET A 178 6.42 -9.21 -11.81
C MET A 178 7.89 -9.63 -11.99
N GLY A 179 8.21 -10.12 -13.19
CA GLY A 179 9.57 -10.48 -13.58
C GLY A 179 10.42 -9.26 -13.95
N GLU A 180 11.58 -9.52 -14.54
CA GLU A 180 12.41 -8.45 -15.08
C GLU A 180 11.63 -7.63 -16.10
N PHE A 181 11.66 -6.32 -15.94
CA PHE A 181 11.00 -5.42 -16.88
C PHE A 181 11.89 -5.28 -18.12
N PRO A 182 11.34 -5.29 -19.34
CA PRO A 182 12.14 -5.19 -20.57
C PRO A 182 12.73 -3.79 -20.78
N PHE A 183 12.41 -2.85 -19.92
CA PHE A 183 12.91 -1.47 -19.98
C PHE A 183 13.89 -1.23 -18.85
N LYS A 184 15.02 -0.59 -19.18
CA LYS A 184 15.98 -0.09 -18.21
C LYS A 184 15.81 1.42 -18.08
N VAL A 185 16.00 1.92 -16.88
CA VAL A 185 16.12 3.36 -16.64
C VAL A 185 17.53 3.80 -17.10
N GLU A 186 17.61 4.86 -17.88
CA GLU A 186 18.86 5.41 -18.36
C GLU A 186 18.89 6.92 -18.12
N THR A 187 20.08 7.46 -17.91
CA THR A 187 20.30 8.91 -17.89
C THR A 187 20.79 9.39 -19.27
N ASN A 188 20.37 10.59 -19.66
CA ASN A 188 20.81 11.24 -20.91
C ASN A 188 21.88 12.32 -20.66
N GLU A 189 22.24 13.06 -21.69
CA GLU A 189 23.22 14.13 -21.64
C GLU A 189 22.82 15.33 -20.77
N TYR A 190 21.55 15.48 -20.45
CA TYR A 190 21.03 16.54 -19.54
C TYR A 190 21.18 16.21 -18.06
N CYS A 191 21.77 15.07 -17.72
CA CYS A 191 22.03 14.69 -16.34
C CYS A 191 23.06 15.63 -15.69
N ILE A 192 22.64 16.36 -14.67
CA ILE A 192 23.49 17.31 -13.93
C ILE A 192 24.10 16.68 -12.65
N TYR A 193 24.01 15.38 -12.50
CA TYR A 193 24.54 14.65 -11.33
C TYR A 193 24.00 15.14 -9.96
N CYS A 194 22.75 15.59 -9.90
CA CYS A 194 22.12 16.05 -8.64
C CYS A 194 21.77 14.93 -7.66
N MET A 195 21.92 13.68 -8.04
CA MET A 195 21.69 12.45 -7.26
C MET A 195 20.24 12.22 -6.79
N LEU A 196 19.30 13.12 -7.08
CA LEU A 196 17.90 13.00 -6.64
C LEU A 196 17.27 11.66 -7.05
N CYS A 197 17.61 11.12 -8.23
CA CYS A 197 17.09 9.81 -8.66
C CYS A 197 17.60 8.65 -7.78
N ALA A 198 18.82 8.72 -7.27
CA ALA A 198 19.36 7.75 -6.32
C ALA A 198 18.70 7.89 -4.94
N ASP A 199 18.52 9.13 -4.47
CA ASP A 199 17.92 9.43 -3.16
C ASP A 199 16.49 8.91 -3.07
N VAL A 200 15.67 9.13 -4.13
CA VAL A 200 14.26 8.72 -4.16
C VAL A 200 14.05 7.29 -4.66
N CYS A 201 15.09 6.58 -5.06
CA CYS A 201 14.97 5.22 -5.59
C CYS A 201 14.48 4.25 -4.50
N PRO A 202 13.25 3.69 -4.60
CA PRO A 202 12.70 2.88 -3.52
C PRO A 202 13.41 1.53 -3.37
N VAL A 203 14.21 1.12 -4.34
CA VAL A 203 14.93 -0.18 -4.33
C VAL A 203 16.44 -0.02 -4.34
N LYS A 204 16.94 1.22 -4.22
CA LYS A 204 18.39 1.53 -4.21
C LYS A 204 19.14 0.93 -5.41
N ALA A 205 18.49 0.88 -6.57
CA ALA A 205 19.09 0.36 -7.80
C ALA A 205 20.04 1.34 -8.49
N ILE A 206 20.01 2.63 -8.10
CA ILE A 206 20.85 3.68 -8.71
C ILE A 206 22.02 3.95 -7.77
N SER A 207 23.24 3.94 -8.33
CA SER A 207 24.46 4.21 -7.55
C SER A 207 24.42 5.58 -6.86
N GLU A 208 24.76 5.61 -5.58
CA GLU A 208 24.82 6.85 -4.78
C GLU A 208 26.01 7.75 -5.17
N SER A 209 26.95 7.27 -5.96
CA SER A 209 28.11 8.03 -6.44
C SER A 209 28.02 8.40 -7.93
N ASN A 210 27.25 7.65 -8.72
CA ASN A 210 27.13 7.85 -10.16
C ASN A 210 25.71 7.49 -10.66
N PRO A 211 24.85 8.48 -10.96
CA PRO A 211 23.48 8.22 -11.38
C PRO A 211 23.37 7.55 -12.77
N LYS A 212 24.47 7.32 -13.45
CA LYS A 212 24.52 6.57 -14.72
C LYS A 212 24.75 5.07 -14.53
N GLU A 213 25.02 4.65 -13.31
CA GLU A 213 25.14 3.24 -12.92
C GLU A 213 23.84 2.77 -12.27
N ILE A 214 23.15 1.84 -12.95
CA ILE A 214 21.85 1.28 -12.55
C ILE A 214 21.91 -0.24 -12.61
#